data_a07da7ab590518a4d4e21381ac5ef7d5
#
_entry.id   a07da7ab590518a4d4e21381ac5ef7d5
#
_cell.length_a   1.000
_cell.length_b   1.000
_cell.length_c   1.000
_cell.angle_alpha   90.00
_cell.angle_beta   90.00
_cell.angle_gamma   90.00
#
_symmetry.space_group_name_H-M   'P 1'
#
loop_
_entity.id
_entity.type
_entity.pdbx_description
1 polymer ?
#
loop_
_entity_poly.entity_id
_entity_poly.type
_entity_poly.pdbx_seq_one_letter_code
_entity_poly.pdbx_strand_id
1 'polypeptide(L)'
;MNQELLIEIGCEEIPAGWLPSLTSQFASHLESRLQEQRLEPSSLVETFSTPRRLTAHIESLPDRQSDLEKTVIGPPIQAAFDSNGKATKAAVGFAKKYAVSLDDLQRKKTSKGIYLVHEHHEPGKRTIDVLANVVSLTLRDFSFPKQMRWDAYLDDGKGEFVFARPIRWMILLYGGRVVPFTIHRNDLAKGENIKEVHSGSKTYGHRFLTAKGRAGRSIKIEKFKEYKAKLAENFVILDRVDRERLIRTDLETQAKNLGGHVSDRVSTQSNLLEEVPDLVEFPGVVSGHFPVTFLELPEEVLTTTMIHHQHYFPVVSNDGKLKPSFLAVTNTKPEDPDLISKNAERVLIARLRDAQFFWDEDKKVSLENRLDRLDTILFHKKLGSYKKKTERVAHLARWITETWGCSNQAAFAEQAGRLCKADLATEMVREFTELQGKMGGIYAREEGLPEQVWKAIYYHYLPVGVEAEAPPSKTDLGP
;
A
#
# COMPACT_ATOMS: atom_id res chain seq x y z
N MET A 1 18.51 13.91 29.17
CA MET A 1 17.01 13.91 29.29
C MET A 1 16.43 13.46 27.97
N ASN A 2 15.38 12.66 28.01
CA ASN A 2 14.74 12.24 26.77
C ASN A 2 13.99 13.39 26.10
N GLN A 3 13.89 13.37 24.77
CA GLN A 3 13.25 14.42 24.00
C GLN A 3 12.39 13.83 22.88
N GLU A 4 11.42 14.60 22.43
CA GLU A 4 10.53 14.24 21.30
C GLU A 4 11.30 14.24 19.99
N LEU A 5 11.08 13.20 19.16
CA LEU A 5 11.51 13.15 17.78
C LEU A 5 10.28 13.21 16.85
N LEU A 6 10.32 14.12 15.88
CA LEU A 6 9.33 14.22 14.82
C LEU A 6 10.01 14.21 13.47
N ILE A 7 9.62 13.25 12.63
CA ILE A 7 10.07 13.11 11.25
C ILE A 7 8.85 13.18 10.33
N GLU A 8 8.86 14.04 9.32
CA GLU A 8 7.90 14.03 8.23
C GLU A 8 8.62 14.00 6.90
N ILE A 9 8.24 13.10 6.04
CA ILE A 9 8.67 12.98 4.64
C ILE A 9 7.49 13.42 3.78
N GLY A 10 7.53 14.64 3.28
CA GLY A 10 6.50 15.18 2.39
C GLY A 10 6.86 14.94 0.93
N CYS A 11 5.96 14.36 0.14
CA CYS A 11 6.21 13.95 -1.23
C CYS A 11 5.02 14.22 -2.16
N GLU A 12 5.17 13.92 -3.44
CA GLU A 12 4.04 13.82 -4.36
C GLU A 12 3.20 12.58 -4.01
N GLU A 13 1.96 12.52 -4.52
CA GLU A 13 0.96 11.52 -4.12
C GLU A 13 1.48 10.07 -4.28
N ILE A 14 1.56 9.37 -3.16
CA ILE A 14 1.88 7.94 -3.08
C ILE A 14 0.59 7.15 -3.37
N PRO A 15 0.65 6.06 -4.16
CA PRO A 15 -0.51 5.18 -4.36
C PRO A 15 -1.07 4.67 -3.03
N ALA A 16 -2.39 4.78 -2.86
CA ALA A 16 -3.08 4.43 -1.61
C ALA A 16 -2.73 3.03 -1.10
N GLY A 17 -2.80 2.01 -1.97
CA GLY A 17 -2.49 0.63 -1.58
C GLY A 17 -1.04 0.37 -1.13
N TRP A 18 -0.14 1.35 -1.22
CA TRP A 18 1.23 1.23 -0.69
C TRP A 18 1.35 1.81 0.72
N LEU A 19 0.49 2.75 1.10
CA LEU A 19 0.61 3.50 2.35
C LEU A 19 0.60 2.63 3.61
N PRO A 20 -0.28 1.61 3.76
CA PRO A 20 -0.25 0.77 4.95
C PRO A 20 1.09 0.05 5.14
N SER A 21 1.64 -0.52 4.08
CA SER A 21 2.95 -1.18 4.12
C SER A 21 4.08 -0.18 4.41
N LEU A 22 4.09 0.99 3.76
CA LEU A 22 5.12 2.01 3.96
C LEU A 22 5.08 2.58 5.38
N THR A 23 3.90 2.75 5.95
CA THR A 23 3.72 3.21 7.34
C THR A 23 4.32 2.22 8.33
N SER A 24 4.07 0.92 8.13
CA SER A 24 4.65 -0.16 8.94
C SER A 24 6.17 -0.26 8.76
N GLN A 25 6.66 -0.17 7.50
CA GLN A 25 8.10 -0.17 7.22
C GLN A 25 8.80 1.00 7.91
N PHE A 26 8.18 2.19 7.92
CA PHE A 26 8.77 3.37 8.56
C PHE A 26 9.00 3.14 10.06
N ALA A 27 8.00 2.59 10.76
CA ALA A 27 8.14 2.25 12.18
C ALA A 27 9.28 1.25 12.41
N SER A 28 9.24 0.10 11.73
CA SER A 28 10.19 -0.99 11.94
C SER A 28 11.63 -0.62 11.54
N HIS A 29 11.82 0.09 10.43
CA HIS A 29 13.15 0.50 10.00
C HIS A 29 13.73 1.58 10.92
N LEU A 30 12.93 2.58 11.30
CA LEU A 30 13.38 3.62 12.23
C LEU A 30 13.78 3.02 13.58
N GLU A 31 12.96 2.13 14.14
CA GLU A 31 13.24 1.45 15.40
C GLU A 31 14.55 0.61 15.31
N SER A 32 14.69 -0.20 14.25
CA SER A 32 15.90 -0.99 14.02
C SER A 32 17.15 -0.11 13.92
N ARG A 33 17.09 0.99 13.17
CA ARG A 33 18.23 1.89 12.98
C ARG A 33 18.59 2.68 14.24
N LEU A 34 17.60 3.02 15.06
CA LEU A 34 17.85 3.61 16.39
C LEU A 34 18.54 2.62 17.32
N GLN A 35 18.08 1.38 17.37
CA GLN A 35 18.70 0.30 18.19
C GLN A 35 20.14 0.03 17.76
N GLU A 36 20.42 -0.05 16.45
CA GLU A 36 21.79 -0.19 15.93
C GLU A 36 22.71 0.96 16.38
N GLN A 37 22.13 2.15 16.57
CA GLN A 37 22.84 3.31 17.11
C GLN A 37 22.76 3.39 18.63
N ARG A 38 22.37 2.33 19.33
CA ARG A 38 22.26 2.31 20.81
C ARG A 38 21.38 3.44 21.36
N LEU A 39 20.33 3.76 20.63
CA LEU A 39 19.29 4.73 21.00
C LEU A 39 17.98 3.95 21.15
N GLU A 40 17.69 3.50 22.35
CA GLU A 40 16.45 2.78 22.64
C GLU A 40 15.35 3.77 23.03
N PRO A 41 14.30 3.91 22.22
CA PRO A 41 13.15 4.76 22.57
C PRO A 41 12.49 4.27 23.86
N SER A 42 12.11 5.19 24.73
CA SER A 42 11.32 4.88 25.94
C SER A 42 9.80 4.91 25.68
N SER A 43 9.39 5.20 24.44
CA SER A 43 8.02 5.20 23.96
C SER A 43 7.92 4.50 22.61
N LEU A 44 6.71 4.14 22.19
CA LEU A 44 6.47 3.54 20.87
C LEU A 44 6.87 4.49 19.75
N VAL A 45 7.28 3.91 18.62
CA VAL A 45 7.43 4.61 17.35
C VAL A 45 6.05 4.68 16.69
N GLU A 46 5.36 5.82 16.85
CA GLU A 46 4.08 6.05 16.20
C GLU A 46 4.30 6.50 14.76
N THR A 47 3.57 5.91 13.82
CA THR A 47 3.66 6.29 12.41
C THR A 47 2.30 6.59 11.81
N PHE A 48 2.29 7.59 10.92
CA PHE A 48 1.10 8.10 10.25
C PHE A 48 1.40 8.28 8.76
N SER A 49 0.37 8.19 7.95
CA SER A 49 0.47 8.47 6.52
C SER A 49 -0.75 9.20 5.98
N THR A 50 -0.52 10.00 4.96
CA THR A 50 -1.53 10.53 4.05
C THR A 50 -1.03 10.34 2.61
N PRO A 51 -1.83 10.56 1.56
CA PRO A 51 -1.33 10.46 0.19
C PRO A 51 -0.03 11.19 -0.08
N ARG A 52 0.28 12.25 0.67
CA ARG A 52 1.41 13.13 0.40
C ARG A 52 2.48 13.16 1.50
N ARG A 53 2.36 12.35 2.54
CA ARG A 53 3.32 12.34 3.67
C ARG A 53 3.41 11.01 4.37
N LEU A 54 4.61 10.72 4.87
CA LEU A 54 4.86 9.70 5.87
C LEU A 54 5.42 10.40 7.09
N THR A 55 4.88 10.12 8.27
CA THR A 55 5.27 10.77 9.53
C THR A 55 5.64 9.72 10.55
N ALA A 56 6.74 9.94 11.29
CA ALA A 56 7.10 9.16 12.47
C ALA A 56 7.26 10.09 13.67
N HIS A 57 6.75 9.65 14.80
CA HIS A 57 6.81 10.34 16.08
C HIS A 57 7.29 9.42 17.18
N ILE A 58 8.19 9.91 18.02
CA ILE A 58 8.66 9.25 19.25
C ILE A 58 8.61 10.30 20.35
N GLU A 59 7.77 10.07 21.35
CA GLU A 59 7.61 11.03 22.47
C GLU A 59 8.86 11.14 23.31
N SER A 60 9.60 10.05 23.49
CA SER A 60 10.72 9.96 24.43
C SER A 60 11.89 9.17 23.85
N LEU A 61 12.83 9.87 23.22
CA LEU A 61 14.08 9.34 22.70
C LEU A 61 15.26 9.87 23.54
N PRO A 62 16.22 9.04 24.01
CA PRO A 62 17.39 9.47 24.75
C PRO A 62 18.19 10.57 24.06
N ASP A 63 18.78 11.50 24.84
CA ASP A 63 19.60 12.60 24.31
C ASP A 63 21.03 12.15 23.94
N ARG A 64 21.38 10.90 24.27
CA ARG A 64 22.69 10.32 24.02
C ARG A 64 22.56 8.81 23.83
N GLN A 65 23.43 8.25 22.99
CA GLN A 65 23.65 6.80 22.88
C GLN A 65 24.11 6.23 24.24
N SER A 66 23.72 5.00 24.54
CA SER A 66 24.35 4.27 25.65
C SER A 66 25.83 4.07 25.38
N ASP A 67 26.64 4.15 26.45
CA ASP A 67 28.07 3.90 26.36
C ASP A 67 28.32 2.45 25.91
N LEU A 68 29.40 2.23 25.21
CA LEU A 68 29.80 0.90 24.74
C LEU A 68 31.04 0.46 25.48
N GLU A 69 30.89 -0.60 26.27
CA GLU A 69 32.02 -1.32 26.85
C GLU A 69 32.37 -2.48 25.92
N LYS A 70 33.57 -2.44 25.36
CA LYS A 70 34.05 -3.46 24.44
C LYS A 70 35.38 -4.03 24.91
N THR A 71 35.39 -5.32 25.21
CA THR A 71 36.66 -6.02 25.43
C THR A 71 37.41 -6.15 24.10
N VAL A 72 38.51 -5.43 23.96
CA VAL A 72 39.36 -5.48 22.76
C VAL A 72 40.47 -6.48 23.01
N ILE A 73 40.62 -7.44 22.10
CA ILE A 73 41.64 -8.48 22.17
C ILE A 73 42.91 -7.97 21.46
N GLY A 74 43.98 -7.90 22.18
CA GLY A 74 45.33 -7.53 21.74
C GLY A 74 46.17 -8.71 21.31
N PRO A 75 47.52 -8.57 21.36
CA PRO A 75 48.42 -9.64 20.99
C PRO A 75 48.41 -10.80 22.04
N PRO A 76 48.67 -12.04 21.60
CA PRO A 76 48.88 -13.15 22.54
C PRO A 76 50.04 -12.85 23.49
N ILE A 77 49.99 -13.34 24.73
CA ILE A 77 50.99 -13.05 25.77
C ILE A 77 52.41 -13.41 25.32
N GLN A 78 52.58 -14.50 24.58
CA GLN A 78 53.87 -14.94 24.02
C GLN A 78 54.47 -13.95 23.01
N ALA A 79 53.62 -13.16 22.31
CA ALA A 79 54.06 -12.09 21.40
C ALA A 79 54.13 -10.73 22.10
N ALA A 80 53.39 -10.56 23.20
CA ALA A 80 53.32 -9.32 23.96
C ALA A 80 54.51 -9.08 24.88
N PHE A 81 55.11 -10.14 25.40
CA PHE A 81 56.27 -10.08 26.31
C PHE A 81 57.40 -11.01 25.82
N ASP A 82 58.64 -10.57 25.97
CA ASP A 82 59.83 -11.38 25.66
C ASP A 82 60.15 -12.39 26.80
N SER A 83 61.23 -13.22 26.63
CA SER A 83 61.66 -14.21 27.58
C SER A 83 62.04 -13.63 28.93
N ASN A 84 62.37 -12.33 28.99
CA ASN A 84 62.74 -11.60 30.22
C ASN A 84 61.53 -10.84 30.83
N GLY A 85 60.32 -11.05 30.31
CA GLY A 85 59.09 -10.36 30.76
C GLY A 85 58.98 -8.90 30.34
N LYS A 86 59.84 -8.42 29.43
CA LYS A 86 59.79 -7.04 28.92
C LYS A 86 58.78 -6.94 27.79
N ALA A 87 57.98 -5.84 27.80
CA ALA A 87 56.95 -5.59 26.76
C ALA A 87 57.59 -5.42 25.37
N THR A 88 57.08 -6.14 24.41
CA THR A 88 57.49 -6.06 23.00
C THR A 88 56.82 -4.86 22.31
N LYS A 89 57.25 -4.58 21.07
CA LYS A 89 56.61 -3.56 20.21
C LYS A 89 55.12 -3.82 20.01
N ALA A 90 54.66 -5.09 20.03
CA ALA A 90 53.26 -5.46 19.86
C ALA A 90 52.41 -5.03 21.08
N ALA A 91 52.90 -5.26 22.31
CA ALA A 91 52.23 -4.82 23.52
C ALA A 91 52.18 -3.27 23.63
N VAL A 92 53.35 -2.64 23.38
CA VAL A 92 53.45 -1.17 23.40
C VAL A 92 52.54 -0.52 22.32
N GLY A 93 52.51 -1.09 21.12
CA GLY A 93 51.65 -0.61 20.05
C GLY A 93 50.15 -0.75 20.40
N PHE A 94 49.78 -1.86 21.05
CA PHE A 94 48.41 -2.07 21.53
C PHE A 94 48.03 -1.07 22.62
N ALA A 95 48.87 -0.88 23.64
CA ALA A 95 48.64 0.11 24.69
C ALA A 95 48.55 1.54 24.14
N LYS A 96 49.44 1.91 23.20
CA LYS A 96 49.44 3.22 22.56
C LYS A 96 48.17 3.46 21.72
N LYS A 97 47.68 2.43 21.03
CA LYS A 97 46.46 2.53 20.21
C LYS A 97 45.22 2.91 21.02
N TYR A 98 45.15 2.44 22.25
CA TYR A 98 44.02 2.69 23.15
C TYR A 98 44.32 3.73 24.24
N ALA A 99 45.50 4.39 24.17
CA ALA A 99 45.96 5.39 25.12
C ALA A 99 45.93 4.92 26.59
N VAL A 100 46.33 3.68 26.83
CA VAL A 100 46.36 3.05 28.17
C VAL A 100 47.77 2.66 28.57
N SER A 101 48.02 2.53 29.88
CA SER A 101 49.27 1.97 30.40
C SER A 101 49.35 0.47 30.11
N LEU A 102 50.57 -0.07 29.98
CA LEU A 102 50.78 -1.51 29.87
C LEU A 102 50.30 -2.26 31.13
N ASP A 103 50.36 -1.61 32.28
CA ASP A 103 49.94 -2.16 33.58
C ASP A 103 48.41 -2.23 33.71
N ASP A 104 47.64 -1.44 32.94
CA ASP A 104 46.19 -1.46 32.92
C ASP A 104 45.63 -2.55 31.99
N LEU A 105 46.50 -3.20 31.20
CA LEU A 105 46.09 -4.27 30.30
C LEU A 105 45.87 -5.58 31.08
N GLN A 106 44.69 -6.15 30.93
CA GLN A 106 44.32 -7.42 31.54
C GLN A 106 44.72 -8.60 30.64
N ARG A 107 44.83 -9.79 31.26
CA ARG A 107 45.09 -11.06 30.55
C ARG A 107 43.83 -11.90 30.53
N LYS A 108 43.37 -12.32 29.37
CA LYS A 108 42.19 -13.17 29.22
C LYS A 108 42.53 -14.46 28.50
N LYS A 109 42.13 -15.58 29.07
CA LYS A 109 42.28 -16.90 28.46
C LYS A 109 41.15 -17.08 27.42
N THR A 110 41.53 -17.41 26.20
CA THR A 110 40.60 -17.74 25.08
C THR A 110 40.87 -19.17 24.62
N SER A 111 40.04 -19.69 23.71
CA SER A 111 40.26 -21.02 23.09
C SER A 111 41.57 -21.12 22.31
N LYS A 112 42.20 -20.00 21.94
CA LYS A 112 43.45 -19.92 21.15
C LYS A 112 44.67 -19.54 21.99
N GLY A 113 44.55 -19.39 23.31
CA GLY A 113 45.62 -19.01 24.20
C GLY A 113 45.29 -17.83 25.11
N ILE A 114 46.32 -17.30 25.80
CA ILE A 114 46.16 -16.13 26.68
C ILE A 114 46.54 -14.87 25.88
N TYR A 115 45.66 -13.88 25.89
CA TYR A 115 45.81 -12.62 25.17
C TYR A 115 45.81 -11.44 26.15
N LEU A 116 46.49 -10.36 25.77
CA LEU A 116 46.24 -9.05 26.36
C LEU A 116 44.87 -8.58 25.95
N VAL A 117 44.12 -8.00 26.88
CA VAL A 117 42.81 -7.39 26.60
C VAL A 117 42.72 -6.03 27.28
N HIS A 118 41.95 -5.17 26.69
CA HIS A 118 41.58 -3.88 27.25
C HIS A 118 40.08 -3.72 27.22
N GLU A 119 39.48 -3.29 28.30
CA GLU A 119 38.09 -2.87 28.34
C GLU A 119 38.01 -1.43 27.85
N HIS A 120 37.70 -1.31 26.57
CA HIS A 120 37.59 -0.01 25.92
C HIS A 120 36.20 0.54 26.16
N HIS A 121 36.14 1.71 26.79
CA HIS A 121 34.94 2.46 27.03
C HIS A 121 34.79 3.52 25.91
N GLU A 122 33.77 3.37 25.10
CA GLU A 122 33.41 4.34 24.05
C GLU A 122 32.18 5.10 24.51
N PRO A 123 32.33 6.41 24.89
CA PRO A 123 31.18 7.20 25.34
C PRO A 123 30.20 7.40 24.22
N GLY A 124 28.92 7.30 24.54
CA GLY A 124 27.83 7.50 23.59
C GLY A 124 27.86 8.91 22.98
N LYS A 125 27.59 9.02 21.68
CA LYS A 125 27.45 10.31 20.98
C LYS A 125 26.08 10.94 21.31
N ARG A 126 25.96 12.24 21.17
CA ARG A 126 24.66 12.91 21.30
C ARG A 126 23.71 12.45 20.18
N THR A 127 22.46 12.26 20.51
CA THR A 127 21.42 11.81 19.57
C THR A 127 21.33 12.72 18.34
N ILE A 128 21.41 14.03 18.54
CA ILE A 128 21.36 15.00 17.44
C ILE A 128 22.51 14.82 16.42
N ASP A 129 23.65 14.29 16.83
CA ASP A 129 24.82 14.10 15.97
C ASP A 129 24.73 12.81 15.13
N VAL A 130 23.85 11.88 15.48
CA VAL A 130 23.69 10.57 14.80
C VAL A 130 22.36 10.45 14.04
N LEU A 131 21.36 11.26 14.34
CA LEU A 131 20.03 11.18 13.74
C LEU A 131 20.04 11.33 12.21
N ALA A 132 20.88 12.18 11.65
CA ALA A 132 21.00 12.34 10.20
C ALA A 132 21.38 11.00 9.52
N ASN A 133 22.31 10.24 10.11
CA ASN A 133 22.69 8.91 9.61
C ASN A 133 21.56 7.88 9.80
N VAL A 134 20.87 7.90 10.94
CA VAL A 134 19.70 7.04 11.19
C VAL A 134 18.64 7.25 10.11
N VAL A 135 18.30 8.52 9.84
CA VAL A 135 17.30 8.88 8.82
C VAL A 135 17.75 8.47 7.42
N SER A 136 19.03 8.69 7.07
CA SER A 136 19.58 8.27 5.78
C SER A 136 19.41 6.77 5.56
N LEU A 137 19.76 5.96 6.55
CA LEU A 137 19.62 4.50 6.48
C LEU A 137 18.15 4.09 6.43
N THR A 138 17.30 4.67 7.28
CA THR A 138 15.85 4.42 7.28
C THR A 138 15.23 4.69 5.91
N LEU A 139 15.60 5.81 5.26
CA LEU A 139 15.12 6.14 3.91
C LEU A 139 15.57 5.14 2.85
N ARG A 140 16.77 4.58 2.99
CA ARG A 140 17.31 3.56 2.08
C ARG A 140 16.65 2.19 2.23
N ASP A 141 16.13 1.89 3.42
CA ASP A 141 15.54 0.59 3.74
C ASP A 141 14.12 0.43 3.17
N PHE A 142 13.45 1.52 2.78
CA PHE A 142 12.12 1.42 2.18
C PHE A 142 12.11 0.56 0.92
N SER A 143 11.16 -0.37 0.88
CA SER A 143 10.86 -1.19 -0.29
C SER A 143 9.54 -0.74 -0.92
N PHE A 144 9.56 -0.52 -2.23
CA PHE A 144 8.41 -0.07 -3.01
C PHE A 144 8.11 -1.03 -4.15
N PRO A 145 6.84 -1.27 -4.50
CA PRO A 145 6.48 -2.03 -5.71
C PRO A 145 7.07 -1.42 -6.99
N LYS A 146 7.14 -0.10 -7.06
CA LYS A 146 7.82 0.66 -8.11
C LYS A 146 8.55 1.84 -7.50
N GLN A 147 9.77 2.06 -7.93
CA GLN A 147 10.62 3.17 -7.50
C GLN A 147 10.72 4.22 -8.60
N MET A 148 10.81 5.48 -8.19
CA MET A 148 11.08 6.59 -9.10
C MET A 148 12.50 7.08 -8.91
N ARG A 149 13.22 7.24 -10.04
CA ARG A 149 14.48 7.97 -10.11
C ARG A 149 14.18 9.44 -10.32
N TRP A 150 14.83 10.29 -9.55
CA TRP A 150 14.58 11.72 -9.56
C TRP A 150 15.84 12.56 -9.32
N ASP A 151 16.99 11.99 -9.71
CA ASP A 151 18.31 12.59 -9.63
C ASP A 151 18.70 13.07 -8.23
N ALA A 152 18.36 12.29 -7.23
CA ALA A 152 18.63 12.59 -5.83
C ALA A 152 19.73 11.69 -5.26
N TYR A 153 20.46 12.19 -4.26
CA TYR A 153 21.43 11.41 -3.50
C TYR A 153 21.50 11.90 -2.04
N LEU A 154 22.02 11.04 -1.17
CA LEU A 154 22.23 11.32 0.24
C LEU A 154 23.74 11.38 0.52
N ASP A 155 24.13 12.04 1.63
CA ASP A 155 25.53 12.13 2.08
C ASP A 155 26.06 10.84 2.70
N ASP A 156 25.63 9.68 2.20
CA ASP A 156 25.99 8.35 2.68
C ASP A 156 26.97 7.58 1.77
N GLY A 157 27.36 8.18 0.66
CA GLY A 157 28.26 7.60 -0.32
C GLY A 157 27.72 6.39 -1.10
N LYS A 158 26.40 6.08 -0.99
CA LYS A 158 25.78 4.89 -1.60
C LYS A 158 25.16 5.15 -2.99
N GLY A 159 25.50 6.25 -3.63
CA GLY A 159 25.01 6.58 -4.97
C GLY A 159 23.57 7.11 -4.99
N GLU A 160 22.93 6.98 -6.16
CA GLU A 160 21.57 7.52 -6.39
C GLU A 160 20.57 7.07 -5.31
N PHE A 161 19.77 8.03 -4.86
CA PHE A 161 18.66 7.78 -3.93
C PHE A 161 17.34 7.72 -4.70
N VAL A 162 16.67 6.60 -4.59
CA VAL A 162 15.35 6.36 -5.21
C VAL A 162 14.27 6.31 -4.13
N PHE A 163 13.07 6.77 -4.46
CA PHE A 163 11.92 6.76 -3.56
C PHE A 163 10.62 6.51 -4.33
N ALA A 164 9.50 6.25 -3.64
CA ALA A 164 8.21 6.02 -4.29
C ALA A 164 7.78 7.19 -5.19
N ARG A 165 7.95 8.40 -4.69
CA ARG A 165 7.64 9.68 -5.36
C ARG A 165 8.68 10.72 -4.95
N PRO A 166 8.90 11.79 -5.73
CA PRO A 166 9.82 12.85 -5.36
C PRO A 166 9.47 13.48 -4.00
N ILE A 167 10.42 13.52 -3.10
CA ILE A 167 10.29 14.20 -1.81
C ILE A 167 10.34 15.71 -2.07
N ARG A 168 9.42 16.47 -1.45
CA ARG A 168 9.24 17.91 -1.65
C ARG A 168 9.63 18.75 -0.45
N TRP A 169 9.43 18.19 0.76
CA TRP A 169 9.82 18.83 2.02
C TRP A 169 10.12 17.76 3.06
N MET A 170 10.81 18.16 4.10
CA MET A 170 11.13 17.28 5.21
C MET A 170 11.09 18.01 6.53
N ILE A 171 10.43 17.44 7.55
CA ILE A 171 10.62 17.80 8.94
C ILE A 171 11.56 16.78 9.57
N LEU A 172 12.55 17.28 10.30
CA LEU A 172 13.36 16.47 11.20
C LEU A 172 13.66 17.30 12.44
N LEU A 173 12.86 17.10 13.49
CA LEU A 173 12.94 17.83 14.76
C LEU A 173 13.28 16.88 15.90
N TYR A 174 14.25 17.26 16.70
CA TYR A 174 14.60 16.60 17.95
C TYR A 174 14.58 17.62 19.09
N GLY A 175 13.71 17.45 20.07
CA GLY A 175 13.46 18.41 21.14
C GLY A 175 13.08 19.81 20.62
N GLY A 176 12.30 19.89 19.53
CA GLY A 176 11.90 21.13 18.87
C GLY A 176 13.00 21.81 18.04
N ARG A 177 14.20 21.23 17.97
CA ARG A 177 15.33 21.75 17.19
C ARG A 177 15.45 20.99 15.88
N VAL A 178 15.71 21.71 14.78
CA VAL A 178 15.96 21.10 13.47
C VAL A 178 17.29 20.36 13.51
N VAL A 179 17.26 19.07 13.14
CA VAL A 179 18.45 18.26 12.86
C VAL A 179 18.79 18.47 11.39
N PRO A 180 19.98 18.96 11.05
CA PRO A 180 20.36 19.15 9.64
C PRO A 180 20.38 17.86 8.86
N PHE A 181 19.66 17.80 7.74
CA PHE A 181 19.64 16.71 6.80
C PHE A 181 19.32 17.25 5.40
N THR A 182 20.01 16.76 4.38
CA THR A 182 19.82 17.22 3.01
C THR A 182 19.67 16.04 2.06
N ILE A 183 18.69 16.14 1.17
CA ILE A 183 18.59 15.30 -0.02
C ILE A 183 19.08 16.17 -1.16
N HIS A 184 20.28 15.85 -1.67
CA HIS A 184 20.93 16.57 -2.73
C HIS A 184 20.34 16.19 -4.10
N ARG A 185 20.54 17.08 -5.06
CA ARG A 185 20.15 16.87 -6.45
C ARG A 185 21.39 16.87 -7.33
N ASN A 186 21.37 16.04 -8.37
CA ASN A 186 22.45 15.99 -9.32
C ASN A 186 22.47 17.28 -10.18
N ASP A 187 23.63 17.91 -10.31
CA ASP A 187 23.83 19.14 -11.12
C ASP A 187 23.52 18.93 -12.62
N LEU A 188 23.45 17.66 -13.07
CA LEU A 188 23.06 17.31 -14.43
C LEU A 188 21.54 17.43 -14.68
N ALA A 189 20.74 17.59 -13.66
CA ALA A 189 19.30 17.80 -13.77
C ALA A 189 19.04 19.21 -14.35
N LYS A 190 18.93 19.31 -15.68
CA LYS A 190 18.61 20.54 -16.39
C LYS A 190 17.17 20.98 -16.09
N GLY A 191 17.00 21.96 -15.20
CA GLY A 191 15.71 22.60 -14.92
C GLY A 191 15.82 23.56 -13.75
N GLU A 192 15.49 24.82 -13.95
CA GLU A 192 15.54 25.90 -12.94
C GLU A 192 14.71 25.67 -11.67
N ASN A 193 13.87 24.61 -11.63
CA ASN A 193 12.92 24.32 -10.54
C ASN A 193 13.27 23.10 -9.68
N ILE A 194 14.43 22.48 -9.88
CA ILE A 194 14.83 21.30 -9.12
C ILE A 194 15.72 21.74 -7.96
N LYS A 195 15.12 21.93 -6.80
CA LYS A 195 15.82 22.34 -5.57
C LYS A 195 16.16 21.13 -4.71
N GLU A 196 17.26 21.22 -3.96
CA GLU A 196 17.58 20.35 -2.86
C GLU A 196 16.47 20.38 -1.81
N VAL A 197 16.33 19.28 -1.07
CA VAL A 197 15.36 19.19 0.03
C VAL A 197 16.14 19.21 1.34
N HIS A 198 16.04 20.31 2.06
CA HIS A 198 16.61 20.44 3.40
C HIS A 198 15.58 20.13 4.46
N SER A 199 15.99 19.46 5.52
CA SER A 199 15.17 19.32 6.72
C SER A 199 14.87 20.70 7.34
N GLY A 200 13.69 20.82 7.90
CA GLY A 200 13.25 22.05 8.52
C GLY A 200 12.18 21.83 9.58
N SER A 201 11.49 22.89 9.92
CA SER A 201 10.35 22.90 10.84
C SER A 201 9.04 23.28 10.14
N LYS A 202 8.96 23.12 8.82
CA LYS A 202 7.78 23.50 8.04
C LYS A 202 7.13 22.30 7.40
N THR A 203 5.83 22.12 7.66
CA THR A 203 4.92 21.25 6.91
C THR A 203 4.02 22.05 5.99
N TYR A 204 3.13 21.39 5.27
CA TYR A 204 2.18 22.03 4.36
C TYR A 204 0.78 21.52 4.61
N GLY A 205 -0.21 22.42 4.54
CA GLY A 205 -1.62 22.09 4.61
C GLY A 205 -2.13 21.42 3.33
N HIS A 206 -3.42 21.22 3.27
CA HIS A 206 -4.08 20.61 2.12
C HIS A 206 -3.79 21.38 0.82
N ARG A 207 -3.44 20.62 -0.23
CA ARG A 207 -2.91 21.16 -1.49
C ARG A 207 -3.83 22.20 -2.17
N PHE A 208 -5.14 21.98 -2.12
CA PHE A 208 -6.11 22.79 -2.84
C PHE A 208 -6.92 23.74 -1.93
N LEU A 209 -7.01 23.46 -0.63
CA LEU A 209 -7.88 24.19 0.28
C LEU A 209 -7.18 25.34 1.02
N THR A 210 -5.85 25.35 1.08
CA THR A 210 -5.13 26.31 1.96
C THR A 210 -4.36 27.40 1.25
N ALA A 211 -3.99 27.24 -0.01
CA ALA A 211 -3.28 28.26 -0.77
C ALA A 211 -3.28 28.00 -2.27
N LYS A 212 -3.03 29.06 -3.06
CA LYS A 212 -2.72 28.95 -4.48
C LYS A 212 -1.30 28.37 -4.62
N GLY A 213 -1.17 27.15 -5.12
CA GLY A 213 0.13 26.52 -5.39
C GLY A 213 0.14 25.02 -5.17
N ARG A 214 1.25 24.37 -5.63
CA ARG A 214 1.36 22.90 -5.65
C ARG A 214 1.53 22.24 -4.28
N ALA A 215 1.96 22.96 -3.27
CA ALA A 215 2.30 22.39 -1.97
C ALA A 215 1.26 22.64 -0.86
N GLY A 216 0.33 23.60 -1.05
CA GLY A 216 -0.52 24.09 0.02
C GLY A 216 0.18 25.18 0.86
N ARG A 217 -0.48 25.63 1.93
CA ARG A 217 0.05 26.64 2.85
C ARG A 217 1.16 26.07 3.72
N SER A 218 2.30 26.78 3.80
CA SER A 218 3.41 26.44 4.71
C SER A 218 3.05 26.73 6.17
N ILE A 219 3.35 25.79 7.06
CA ILE A 219 2.99 25.82 8.48
C ILE A 219 4.24 25.50 9.30
N LYS A 220 4.63 26.43 10.23
CA LYS A 220 5.76 26.19 11.15
C LYS A 220 5.33 25.31 12.31
N ILE A 221 6.16 24.32 12.65
CA ILE A 221 5.94 23.30 13.68
C ILE A 221 7.14 23.24 14.61
N GLU A 222 6.88 23.02 15.90
CA GLU A 222 7.91 22.81 16.92
C GLU A 222 7.72 21.47 17.68
N LYS A 223 6.47 20.99 17.81
CA LYS A 223 6.11 19.77 18.56
C LYS A 223 5.02 18.98 17.84
N PHE A 224 4.95 17.67 18.12
CA PHE A 224 3.97 16.79 17.48
C PHE A 224 2.51 17.15 17.79
N LYS A 225 2.20 17.49 19.03
CA LYS A 225 0.83 17.92 19.41
C LYS A 225 0.37 19.13 18.58
N GLU A 226 1.26 20.10 18.39
CA GLU A 226 1.02 21.27 17.54
C GLU A 226 0.92 20.88 16.06
N TYR A 227 1.75 19.95 15.61
CA TYR A 227 1.76 19.42 14.24
C TYR A 227 0.39 18.82 13.87
N LYS A 228 -0.15 17.91 14.70
CA LYS A 228 -1.46 17.29 14.47
C LYS A 228 -2.58 18.32 14.45
N ALA A 229 -2.59 19.25 15.40
CA ALA A 229 -3.60 20.31 15.49
C ALA A 229 -3.57 21.27 14.29
N LYS A 230 -2.40 21.79 13.95
CA LYS A 230 -2.24 22.71 12.81
C LYS A 230 -2.51 22.07 11.45
N LEU A 231 -2.20 20.79 11.29
CA LEU A 231 -2.60 20.05 10.09
C LEU A 231 -4.12 19.97 9.96
N ALA A 232 -4.84 19.65 11.05
CA ALA A 232 -6.30 19.61 11.06
C ALA A 232 -6.92 20.98 10.74
N GLU A 233 -6.40 22.09 11.31
CA GLU A 233 -6.78 23.45 10.98
C GLU A 233 -6.53 23.84 9.52
N ASN A 234 -5.61 23.13 8.86
CA ASN A 234 -5.27 23.33 7.46
C ASN A 234 -5.73 22.16 6.57
N PHE A 235 -6.87 21.57 6.93
CA PHE A 235 -7.58 20.55 6.14
C PHE A 235 -6.75 19.29 5.85
N VAL A 236 -5.96 18.83 6.82
CA VAL A 236 -5.25 17.55 6.77
C VAL A 236 -5.52 16.78 8.05
N ILE A 237 -6.26 15.71 7.95
CA ILE A 237 -6.49 14.76 9.04
C ILE A 237 -5.38 13.71 8.96
N LEU A 238 -4.40 13.82 9.88
CA LEU A 238 -3.21 12.98 9.85
C LEU A 238 -3.52 11.51 10.13
N ASP A 239 -4.40 11.24 11.09
CA ASP A 239 -4.73 9.90 11.54
C ASP A 239 -5.64 9.19 10.54
N ARG A 240 -5.19 8.03 10.04
CA ARG A 240 -5.96 7.20 9.10
C ARG A 240 -7.28 6.71 9.71
N VAL A 241 -7.26 6.34 10.99
CA VAL A 241 -8.45 5.83 11.68
C VAL A 241 -9.51 6.92 11.82
N ASP A 242 -9.09 8.16 12.08
CA ASP A 242 -10.01 9.31 12.11
C ASP A 242 -10.61 9.58 10.73
N ARG A 243 -9.83 9.48 9.64
CA ARG A 243 -10.36 9.62 8.28
C ARG A 243 -11.36 8.52 7.94
N GLU A 244 -11.03 7.26 8.25
CA GLU A 244 -11.92 6.13 8.02
C GLU A 244 -13.25 6.28 8.76
N ARG A 245 -13.21 6.65 10.04
CA ARG A 245 -14.41 6.87 10.85
C ARG A 245 -15.31 7.96 10.25
N LEU A 246 -14.73 9.08 9.82
CA LEU A 246 -15.48 10.16 9.17
C LEU A 246 -16.12 9.69 7.87
N ILE A 247 -15.38 8.98 7.03
CA ILE A 247 -15.88 8.44 5.77
C ILE A 247 -17.06 7.50 6.03
N ARG A 248 -16.93 6.53 6.94
CA ARG A 248 -18.02 5.59 7.27
C ARG A 248 -19.27 6.31 7.76
N THR A 249 -19.11 7.26 8.68
CA THR A 249 -20.23 8.04 9.23
C THR A 249 -20.94 8.86 8.14
N ASP A 250 -20.17 9.51 7.27
CA ASP A 250 -20.74 10.33 6.18
C ASP A 250 -21.41 9.44 5.11
N LEU A 251 -20.82 8.30 4.75
CA LEU A 251 -21.42 7.32 3.82
C LEU A 251 -22.75 6.79 4.35
N GLU A 252 -22.81 6.38 5.62
CA GLU A 252 -24.06 5.91 6.23
C GLU A 252 -25.13 6.99 6.27
N THR A 253 -24.75 8.21 6.60
CA THR A 253 -25.67 9.35 6.67
C THR A 253 -26.23 9.67 5.29
N GLN A 254 -25.39 9.77 4.27
CA GLN A 254 -25.81 10.06 2.91
C GLN A 254 -26.63 8.91 2.30
N ALA A 255 -26.28 7.66 2.56
CA ALA A 255 -27.06 6.51 2.09
C ALA A 255 -28.48 6.49 2.69
N LYS A 256 -28.61 6.82 3.98
CA LYS A 256 -29.93 6.96 4.66
C LYS A 256 -30.75 8.10 4.04
N ASN A 257 -30.12 9.24 3.72
CA ASN A 257 -30.80 10.35 3.04
C ASN A 257 -31.33 9.95 1.66
N LEU A 258 -30.66 9.02 0.98
CA LEU A 258 -31.11 8.43 -0.28
C LEU A 258 -32.14 7.31 -0.09
N GLY A 259 -32.55 7.02 1.15
CA GLY A 259 -33.52 5.96 1.49
C GLY A 259 -32.98 4.56 1.25
N GLY A 260 -31.72 4.31 1.66
CA GLY A 260 -31.07 3.01 1.52
C GLY A 260 -29.82 2.88 2.40
N HIS A 261 -28.96 1.97 2.05
CA HIS A 261 -27.64 1.76 2.68
C HIS A 261 -26.59 1.45 1.61
N VAL A 262 -25.31 1.55 1.98
CA VAL A 262 -24.19 1.16 1.10
C VAL A 262 -24.25 -0.35 0.84
N SER A 263 -24.08 -0.75 -0.40
CA SER A 263 -24.14 -2.17 -0.78
C SER A 263 -23.07 -3.00 -0.06
N ASP A 264 -23.48 -4.17 0.50
CA ASP A 264 -22.56 -5.12 1.15
C ASP A 264 -21.49 -5.67 0.20
N ARG A 265 -21.69 -5.57 -1.12
CA ARG A 265 -20.68 -5.92 -2.13
C ARG A 265 -19.39 -5.11 -1.99
N VAL A 266 -19.46 -3.90 -1.42
CA VAL A 266 -18.29 -3.06 -1.14
C VAL A 266 -17.34 -3.75 -0.15
N SER A 267 -17.88 -4.38 0.89
CA SER A 267 -17.08 -5.07 1.92
C SER A 267 -16.77 -6.52 1.56
N THR A 268 -17.61 -7.18 0.76
CA THR A 268 -17.47 -8.62 0.44
C THR A 268 -16.69 -8.87 -0.86
N GLN A 269 -16.66 -7.91 -1.77
CA GLN A 269 -16.06 -8.09 -3.10
C GLN A 269 -14.94 -7.08 -3.41
N SER A 270 -14.64 -6.16 -2.48
CA SER A 270 -13.57 -5.16 -2.67
C SER A 270 -12.99 -4.71 -1.34
N ASN A 271 -11.80 -4.08 -1.40
CA ASN A 271 -11.18 -3.40 -0.27
C ASN A 271 -11.42 -1.88 -0.31
N LEU A 272 -12.48 -1.42 -0.99
CA LEU A 272 -12.71 0.00 -1.23
C LEU A 272 -12.79 0.81 0.08
N LEU A 273 -13.50 0.30 1.10
CA LEU A 273 -13.59 0.96 2.41
C LEU A 273 -12.25 1.06 3.14
N GLU A 274 -11.33 0.13 2.87
CA GLU A 274 -9.99 0.13 3.42
C GLU A 274 -9.03 1.03 2.62
N GLU A 275 -9.25 1.16 1.33
CA GLU A 275 -8.38 1.93 0.43
C GLU A 275 -8.69 3.42 0.45
N VAL A 276 -9.96 3.80 0.50
CA VAL A 276 -10.39 5.20 0.37
C VAL A 276 -9.81 6.15 1.43
N PRO A 277 -9.63 5.76 2.72
CA PRO A 277 -8.95 6.63 3.70
C PRO A 277 -7.53 7.03 3.29
N ASP A 278 -6.89 6.23 2.45
CA ASP A 278 -5.52 6.46 1.96
C ASP A 278 -5.48 7.24 0.63
N LEU A 279 -6.64 7.58 0.06
CA LEU A 279 -6.77 8.46 -1.12
C LEU A 279 -6.94 9.93 -0.76
N VAL A 280 -7.30 10.25 0.49
CA VAL A 280 -7.73 11.58 0.91
C VAL A 280 -7.00 12.07 2.15
N GLU A 281 -6.82 13.39 2.26
CA GLU A 281 -6.33 14.08 3.47
C GLU A 281 -7.49 14.73 4.27
N PHE A 282 -8.56 15.13 3.56
CA PHE A 282 -9.73 15.81 4.15
C PHE A 282 -11.01 15.26 3.51
N PRO A 283 -11.55 14.14 4.03
CA PRO A 283 -12.67 13.47 3.41
C PRO A 283 -13.97 14.27 3.50
N GLY A 284 -14.76 14.19 2.45
CA GLY A 284 -16.15 14.53 2.37
C GLY A 284 -16.87 13.50 1.51
N VAL A 285 -18.20 13.42 1.59
CA VAL A 285 -19.00 12.50 0.77
C VAL A 285 -20.03 13.31 -0.01
N VAL A 286 -20.14 13.01 -1.31
CA VAL A 286 -21.18 13.54 -2.18
C VAL A 286 -22.01 12.40 -2.75
N SER A 287 -23.29 12.66 -3.01
CA SER A 287 -24.18 11.71 -3.67
C SER A 287 -24.37 12.08 -5.13
N GLY A 288 -24.51 11.09 -5.99
CA GLY A 288 -24.82 11.26 -7.40
C GLY A 288 -25.87 10.26 -7.86
N HIS A 289 -26.45 10.54 -9.03
CA HIS A 289 -27.50 9.75 -9.64
C HIS A 289 -27.15 9.40 -11.08
N PHE A 290 -27.73 8.31 -11.56
CA PHE A 290 -27.64 7.93 -12.95
C PHE A 290 -29.04 7.57 -13.48
N PRO A 291 -29.31 7.65 -14.79
CA PRO A 291 -30.61 7.30 -15.39
C PRO A 291 -31.05 5.88 -15.00
N VAL A 292 -32.32 5.75 -14.62
CA VAL A 292 -32.93 4.45 -14.21
C VAL A 292 -32.82 3.39 -15.31
N THR A 293 -32.76 3.80 -16.57
CA THR A 293 -32.60 2.89 -17.71
C THR A 293 -31.37 2.02 -17.65
N PHE A 294 -30.30 2.47 -16.97
CA PHE A 294 -29.09 1.64 -16.78
C PHE A 294 -29.30 0.47 -15.81
N LEU A 295 -30.39 0.48 -15.01
CA LEU A 295 -30.72 -0.67 -14.15
C LEU A 295 -31.15 -1.91 -14.95
N GLU A 296 -31.35 -1.79 -16.27
CA GLU A 296 -31.53 -2.92 -17.18
C GLU A 296 -30.24 -3.69 -17.45
N LEU A 297 -29.07 -3.09 -17.18
CA LEU A 297 -27.78 -3.78 -17.21
C LEU A 297 -27.67 -4.76 -16.04
N PRO A 298 -26.89 -5.83 -16.19
CA PRO A 298 -26.57 -6.70 -15.06
C PRO A 298 -26.00 -5.90 -13.88
N GLU A 299 -26.48 -6.21 -12.68
CA GLU A 299 -26.04 -5.53 -11.46
C GLU A 299 -24.54 -5.64 -11.24
N GLU A 300 -23.94 -6.75 -11.68
CA GLU A 300 -22.49 -6.97 -11.63
C GLU A 300 -21.72 -5.93 -12.44
N VAL A 301 -22.24 -5.54 -13.61
CA VAL A 301 -21.64 -4.52 -14.47
C VAL A 301 -21.70 -3.16 -13.79
N LEU A 302 -22.86 -2.80 -13.24
CA LEU A 302 -23.07 -1.53 -12.54
C LEU A 302 -22.18 -1.41 -11.31
N THR A 303 -22.16 -2.44 -10.47
CA THR A 303 -21.38 -2.43 -9.23
C THR A 303 -19.88 -2.47 -9.49
N THR A 304 -19.43 -3.23 -10.48
CA THR A 304 -18.02 -3.25 -10.89
C THR A 304 -17.58 -1.88 -11.41
N THR A 305 -18.39 -1.25 -12.26
CA THR A 305 -18.10 0.10 -12.76
C THR A 305 -17.98 1.11 -11.62
N MET A 306 -18.89 1.08 -10.66
CA MET A 306 -18.86 1.98 -9.52
C MET A 306 -17.68 1.69 -8.59
N ILE A 307 -17.51 0.46 -8.15
CA ILE A 307 -16.55 0.07 -7.10
C ILE A 307 -15.12 0.09 -7.63
N HIS A 308 -14.84 -0.65 -8.71
CA HIS A 308 -13.47 -0.89 -9.17
C HIS A 308 -12.93 0.22 -10.08
N HIS A 309 -13.81 0.85 -10.90
CA HIS A 309 -13.33 1.84 -11.86
C HIS A 309 -13.44 3.27 -11.35
N GLN A 310 -14.45 3.58 -10.55
CA GLN A 310 -14.67 4.94 -10.06
C GLN A 310 -14.42 5.14 -8.57
N HIS A 311 -14.22 4.07 -7.80
CA HIS A 311 -14.15 4.10 -6.33
C HIS A 311 -15.39 4.74 -5.71
N TYR A 312 -16.56 4.49 -6.30
CA TYR A 312 -17.86 4.92 -5.81
C TYR A 312 -18.57 3.80 -5.07
N PHE A 313 -19.42 4.19 -4.13
CA PHE A 313 -20.17 3.30 -3.27
C PHE A 313 -21.61 3.15 -3.78
N PRO A 314 -22.01 1.99 -4.30
CA PRO A 314 -23.37 1.72 -4.71
C PRO A 314 -24.34 1.81 -3.52
N VAL A 315 -25.51 2.38 -3.73
CA VAL A 315 -26.58 2.43 -2.73
C VAL A 315 -27.65 1.40 -3.09
N VAL A 316 -28.06 0.62 -2.09
CA VAL A 316 -29.15 -0.34 -2.21
C VAL A 316 -30.30 0.03 -1.28
N SER A 317 -31.51 -0.30 -1.68
CA SER A 317 -32.71 -0.14 -0.88
C SER A 317 -32.76 -1.23 0.22
N ASN A 318 -33.68 -1.09 1.20
CA ASN A 318 -33.80 -2.03 2.30
C ASN A 318 -34.19 -3.46 1.89
N ASP A 319 -34.73 -3.64 0.68
CA ASP A 319 -35.01 -4.95 0.06
C ASP A 319 -33.82 -5.49 -0.77
N GLY A 320 -32.63 -4.84 -0.68
CA GLY A 320 -31.39 -5.26 -1.32
C GLY A 320 -31.26 -4.91 -2.79
N LYS A 321 -32.22 -4.18 -3.41
CA LYS A 321 -32.13 -3.78 -4.81
C LYS A 321 -31.26 -2.57 -5.01
N LEU A 322 -30.44 -2.58 -6.06
CA LEU A 322 -29.61 -1.45 -6.44
C LEU A 322 -30.47 -0.22 -6.77
N LYS A 323 -30.12 0.91 -6.20
CA LYS A 323 -30.74 2.22 -6.51
C LYS A 323 -29.96 2.91 -7.63
N PRO A 324 -30.60 3.77 -8.44
CA PRO A 324 -29.93 4.56 -9.48
C PRO A 324 -29.14 5.72 -8.85
N SER A 325 -28.38 5.44 -7.80
CA SER A 325 -27.62 6.43 -7.03
C SER A 325 -26.35 5.81 -6.44
N PHE A 326 -25.37 6.64 -6.22
CA PHE A 326 -24.07 6.26 -5.66
C PHE A 326 -23.56 7.35 -4.72
N LEU A 327 -22.55 6.98 -3.91
CA LEU A 327 -21.81 7.92 -3.09
C LEU A 327 -20.36 7.94 -3.55
N ALA A 328 -19.74 9.12 -3.51
CA ALA A 328 -18.34 9.32 -3.85
C ALA A 328 -17.63 10.04 -2.72
N VAL A 329 -16.47 9.50 -2.30
CA VAL A 329 -15.60 10.18 -1.33
C VAL A 329 -14.73 11.19 -2.06
N THR A 330 -14.72 12.41 -1.56
CA THR A 330 -13.95 13.53 -2.10
C THR A 330 -12.82 13.91 -1.14
N ASN A 331 -11.75 14.48 -1.65
CA ASN A 331 -10.67 15.04 -0.83
C ASN A 331 -10.94 16.50 -0.46
N THR A 332 -12.20 16.83 -0.19
CA THR A 332 -12.65 18.18 0.17
C THR A 332 -14.08 18.11 0.72
N LYS A 333 -14.46 19.11 1.50
CA LYS A 333 -15.89 19.40 1.80
C LYS A 333 -16.28 20.63 0.99
N PRO A 334 -16.84 20.45 -0.21
CA PRO A 334 -17.13 21.56 -1.10
C PRO A 334 -18.26 22.44 -0.56
N GLU A 335 -18.16 23.74 -0.84
CA GLU A 335 -19.26 24.69 -0.60
C GLU A 335 -20.46 24.42 -1.52
N ASP A 336 -20.19 23.99 -2.75
CA ASP A 336 -21.17 23.53 -3.72
C ASP A 336 -20.96 22.04 -4.04
N PRO A 337 -21.59 21.12 -3.29
CA PRO A 337 -21.50 19.69 -3.55
C PRO A 337 -22.10 19.28 -4.89
N ASP A 338 -23.09 20.02 -5.41
CA ASP A 338 -23.80 19.69 -6.65
C ASP A 338 -22.89 19.73 -7.87
N LEU A 339 -21.91 20.63 -7.89
CA LEU A 339 -20.93 20.70 -8.98
C LEU A 339 -20.08 19.44 -9.05
N ILE A 340 -19.63 18.94 -7.89
CA ILE A 340 -18.83 17.72 -7.80
C ILE A 340 -19.70 16.51 -8.16
N SER A 341 -20.93 16.44 -7.62
CA SER A 341 -21.90 15.39 -7.93
C SER A 341 -22.16 15.29 -9.43
N LYS A 342 -22.48 16.40 -10.10
CA LYS A 342 -22.69 16.44 -11.55
C LYS A 342 -21.48 15.98 -12.36
N ASN A 343 -20.26 16.30 -11.90
CA ASN A 343 -19.05 15.82 -12.57
C ASN A 343 -18.86 14.30 -12.38
N ALA A 344 -19.09 13.80 -11.17
CA ALA A 344 -19.05 12.36 -10.87
C ALA A 344 -20.12 11.59 -11.67
N GLU A 345 -21.35 12.11 -11.73
CA GLU A 345 -22.44 11.56 -12.55
C GLU A 345 -22.06 11.48 -14.04
N ARG A 346 -21.50 12.57 -14.59
CA ARG A 346 -21.07 12.60 -16.00
C ARG A 346 -20.05 11.51 -16.31
N VAL A 347 -19.06 11.32 -15.43
CA VAL A 347 -18.03 10.29 -15.61
C VAL A 347 -18.66 8.89 -15.54
N LEU A 348 -19.49 8.63 -14.53
CA LEU A 348 -20.15 7.33 -14.37
C LEU A 348 -21.08 7.05 -15.56
N ILE A 349 -21.92 8.00 -15.96
CA ILE A 349 -22.85 7.85 -17.10
C ILE A 349 -22.11 7.53 -18.39
N ALA A 350 -20.96 8.17 -18.65
CA ALA A 350 -20.13 7.85 -19.81
C ALA A 350 -19.69 6.37 -19.80
N ARG A 351 -19.19 5.89 -18.67
CA ARG A 351 -18.80 4.49 -18.51
C ARG A 351 -19.96 3.50 -18.60
N LEU A 352 -21.13 3.87 -18.08
CA LEU A 352 -22.32 3.02 -18.19
C LEU A 352 -22.85 2.97 -19.64
N ARG A 353 -22.69 4.03 -20.43
CA ARG A 353 -23.00 4.01 -21.87
C ARG A 353 -22.08 3.07 -22.65
N ASP A 354 -20.78 3.09 -22.32
CA ASP A 354 -19.83 2.14 -22.92
C ASP A 354 -20.23 0.70 -22.56
N ALA A 355 -20.55 0.44 -21.29
CA ALA A 355 -21.01 -0.87 -20.84
C ALA A 355 -22.31 -1.31 -21.52
N GLN A 356 -23.28 -0.39 -21.69
CA GLN A 356 -24.53 -0.67 -22.42
C GLN A 356 -24.25 -1.06 -23.87
N PHE A 357 -23.35 -0.34 -24.53
CA PHE A 357 -22.96 -0.66 -25.90
C PHE A 357 -22.33 -2.07 -25.99
N PHE A 358 -21.41 -2.42 -25.09
CA PHE A 358 -20.79 -3.75 -25.08
C PHE A 358 -21.83 -4.84 -24.78
N TRP A 359 -22.75 -4.61 -23.86
CA TRP A 359 -23.83 -5.52 -23.51
C TRP A 359 -24.69 -5.83 -24.73
N ASP A 360 -25.09 -4.81 -25.46
CA ASP A 360 -25.96 -4.94 -26.64
C ASP A 360 -25.25 -5.63 -27.83
N GLU A 361 -23.95 -5.32 -28.02
CA GLU A 361 -23.11 -5.98 -29.05
C GLU A 361 -22.82 -7.44 -28.72
N ASP A 362 -22.49 -7.72 -27.47
CA ASP A 362 -22.15 -9.07 -27.05
C ASP A 362 -23.34 -10.03 -27.13
N LYS A 363 -24.55 -9.56 -26.86
CA LYS A 363 -25.78 -10.39 -26.99
C LYS A 363 -26.12 -10.81 -28.42
N LYS A 364 -25.52 -10.18 -29.44
CA LYS A 364 -25.74 -10.58 -30.85
C LYS A 364 -25.05 -11.89 -31.25
N VAL A 365 -24.07 -12.34 -30.47
CA VAL A 365 -23.27 -13.53 -30.77
C VAL A 365 -23.27 -14.46 -29.57
N SER A 366 -23.76 -15.67 -29.73
CA SER A 366 -23.82 -16.66 -28.65
C SER A 366 -22.42 -17.06 -28.13
N LEU A 367 -22.37 -17.54 -26.87
CA LEU A 367 -21.13 -18.05 -26.27
C LEU A 367 -20.52 -19.19 -27.08
N GLU A 368 -21.36 -20.07 -27.64
CA GLU A 368 -20.92 -21.16 -28.50
C GLU A 368 -20.16 -20.66 -29.75
N ASN A 369 -20.71 -19.64 -30.42
CA ASN A 369 -20.08 -19.05 -31.60
C ASN A 369 -18.81 -18.22 -31.29
N ARG A 370 -18.51 -17.99 -30.02
CA ARG A 370 -17.27 -17.30 -29.56
C ARG A 370 -16.13 -18.30 -29.31
N LEU A 371 -16.40 -19.59 -29.21
CA LEU A 371 -15.37 -20.58 -28.87
C LEU A 371 -14.18 -20.56 -29.83
N ASP A 372 -14.43 -20.34 -31.14
CA ASP A 372 -13.35 -20.28 -32.12
C ASP A 372 -12.39 -19.09 -31.87
N ARG A 373 -12.89 -17.98 -31.32
CA ARG A 373 -12.04 -16.84 -30.95
C ARG A 373 -11.09 -17.15 -29.80
N LEU A 374 -11.40 -18.13 -28.94
CA LEU A 374 -10.52 -18.54 -27.85
C LEU A 374 -9.21 -19.19 -28.37
N ASP A 375 -9.15 -19.60 -29.62
CA ASP A 375 -7.93 -20.17 -30.22
C ASP A 375 -6.87 -19.08 -30.46
N THR A 376 -7.28 -17.83 -30.62
CA THR A 376 -6.38 -16.69 -30.75
C THR A 376 -5.84 -16.18 -29.40
N ILE A 377 -6.41 -16.62 -28.28
CA ILE A 377 -6.02 -16.20 -26.92
C ILE A 377 -5.09 -17.26 -26.32
N LEU A 378 -3.81 -16.92 -26.17
CA LEU A 378 -2.82 -17.84 -25.61
C LEU A 378 -3.07 -18.03 -24.11
N PHE A 379 -3.26 -19.29 -23.69
CA PHE A 379 -3.28 -19.64 -22.27
C PHE A 379 -1.87 -19.86 -21.72
N HIS A 380 -1.10 -20.71 -22.37
CA HIS A 380 0.27 -21.01 -21.95
C HIS A 380 1.08 -21.57 -23.14
N LYS A 381 2.35 -21.14 -23.28
CA LYS A 381 3.23 -21.50 -24.41
C LYS A 381 3.29 -23.01 -24.71
N LYS A 382 3.28 -23.87 -23.67
CA LYS A 382 3.33 -25.35 -23.82
C LYS A 382 1.95 -26.02 -23.83
N LEU A 383 0.92 -25.35 -23.28
CA LEU A 383 -0.42 -25.94 -23.14
C LEU A 383 -1.43 -25.42 -24.17
N GLY A 384 -1.02 -24.45 -24.99
CA GLY A 384 -1.80 -23.93 -26.10
C GLY A 384 -2.76 -22.80 -25.72
N SER A 385 -3.82 -22.67 -26.53
CA SER A 385 -4.83 -21.59 -26.42
C SER A 385 -5.87 -21.88 -25.34
N TYR A 386 -6.69 -20.86 -25.04
CA TYR A 386 -7.85 -21.05 -24.16
C TYR A 386 -8.88 -22.02 -24.73
N LYS A 387 -9.03 -22.16 -26.06
CA LYS A 387 -9.87 -23.17 -26.68
C LYS A 387 -9.44 -24.58 -26.25
N LYS A 388 -8.15 -24.91 -26.41
CA LYS A 388 -7.59 -26.20 -25.95
C LYS A 388 -7.73 -26.41 -24.46
N LYS A 389 -7.69 -25.32 -23.66
CA LYS A 389 -7.94 -25.42 -22.23
C LYS A 389 -9.37 -25.77 -21.90
N THR A 390 -10.36 -25.14 -22.53
CA THR A 390 -11.79 -25.43 -22.30
C THR A 390 -12.16 -26.83 -22.74
N GLU A 391 -11.59 -27.36 -23.84
CA GLU A 391 -11.75 -28.75 -24.25
C GLU A 391 -11.28 -29.73 -23.16
N ARG A 392 -10.12 -29.49 -22.56
CA ARG A 392 -9.64 -30.33 -21.45
C ARG A 392 -10.53 -30.18 -20.19
N VAL A 393 -10.98 -28.98 -19.89
CA VAL A 393 -11.88 -28.73 -18.75
C VAL A 393 -13.21 -29.47 -18.95
N ALA A 394 -13.79 -29.39 -20.14
CA ALA A 394 -15.03 -30.08 -20.48
C ALA A 394 -14.92 -31.60 -20.28
N HIS A 395 -13.86 -32.22 -20.84
CA HIS A 395 -13.59 -33.65 -20.65
C HIS A 395 -13.41 -34.04 -19.19
N LEU A 396 -12.63 -33.26 -18.42
CA LEU A 396 -12.40 -33.55 -17.01
C LEU A 396 -13.69 -33.37 -16.18
N ALA A 397 -14.46 -32.34 -16.45
CA ALA A 397 -15.72 -32.09 -15.75
C ALA A 397 -16.71 -33.24 -15.97
N ARG A 398 -16.85 -33.70 -17.18
CA ARG A 398 -17.66 -34.88 -17.51
C ARG A 398 -17.17 -36.12 -16.78
N TRP A 399 -15.88 -36.46 -16.91
CA TRP A 399 -15.28 -37.64 -16.30
C TRP A 399 -15.43 -37.65 -14.77
N ILE A 400 -15.18 -36.53 -14.11
CA ILE A 400 -15.36 -36.38 -12.64
C ILE A 400 -16.81 -36.67 -12.27
N THR A 401 -17.76 -36.05 -12.97
CA THR A 401 -19.20 -36.19 -12.69
C THR A 401 -19.67 -37.61 -12.86
N GLU A 402 -19.23 -38.31 -13.90
CA GLU A 402 -19.53 -39.73 -14.14
C GLU A 402 -18.91 -40.63 -13.06
N THR A 403 -17.63 -40.39 -12.70
CA THR A 403 -16.89 -41.18 -11.71
C THR A 403 -17.49 -41.03 -10.29
N TRP A 404 -18.07 -39.89 -9.96
CA TRP A 404 -18.71 -39.63 -8.65
C TRP A 404 -20.18 -40.09 -8.59
N GLY A 405 -20.66 -40.79 -9.63
CA GLY A 405 -22.00 -41.34 -9.66
C GLY A 405 -23.11 -40.32 -9.99
N CYS A 406 -22.75 -39.13 -10.46
CA CYS A 406 -23.66 -38.06 -10.89
C CYS A 406 -23.85 -38.05 -12.42
N SER A 407 -23.89 -39.17 -13.08
CA SER A 407 -23.88 -39.29 -14.56
C SER A 407 -25.04 -38.53 -15.25
N ASN A 408 -26.15 -38.29 -14.56
CA ASN A 408 -27.26 -37.47 -15.05
C ASN A 408 -26.87 -35.97 -15.20
N GLN A 409 -25.81 -35.52 -14.55
CA GLN A 409 -25.27 -34.14 -14.64
C GLN A 409 -24.08 -34.03 -15.61
N ALA A 410 -23.55 -35.13 -16.11
CA ALA A 410 -22.32 -35.18 -16.90
C ALA A 410 -22.37 -34.27 -18.14
N ALA A 411 -23.50 -34.27 -18.85
CA ALA A 411 -23.68 -33.41 -20.02
C ALA A 411 -23.68 -31.92 -19.70
N PHE A 412 -24.27 -31.52 -18.57
CA PHE A 412 -24.26 -30.13 -18.08
C PHE A 412 -22.86 -29.71 -17.67
N ALA A 413 -22.13 -30.58 -16.95
CA ALA A 413 -20.75 -30.31 -16.53
C ALA A 413 -19.82 -30.15 -17.75
N GLU A 414 -19.95 -30.99 -18.76
CA GLU A 414 -19.20 -30.88 -20.01
C GLU A 414 -19.50 -29.58 -20.74
N GLN A 415 -20.79 -29.23 -20.88
CA GLN A 415 -21.22 -28.00 -21.55
C GLN A 415 -20.70 -26.73 -20.77
N ALA A 416 -20.82 -26.72 -19.46
CA ALA A 416 -20.29 -25.68 -18.63
C ALA A 416 -18.76 -25.54 -18.77
N GLY A 417 -18.02 -26.66 -18.72
CA GLY A 417 -16.57 -26.68 -18.91
C GLY A 417 -16.13 -26.16 -20.28
N ARG A 418 -16.90 -26.44 -21.34
CA ARG A 418 -16.65 -25.95 -22.70
C ARG A 418 -16.87 -24.43 -22.82
N LEU A 419 -17.91 -23.90 -22.19
CA LEU A 419 -18.30 -22.49 -22.30
C LEU A 419 -17.68 -21.56 -21.25
N CYS A 420 -17.10 -22.09 -20.16
CA CYS A 420 -16.70 -21.30 -18.99
C CYS A 420 -15.65 -20.21 -19.25
N LYS A 421 -15.03 -20.18 -20.42
CA LYS A 421 -14.06 -19.14 -20.81
C LYS A 421 -14.49 -18.40 -22.09
N ALA A 422 -15.68 -18.66 -22.61
CA ALA A 422 -16.16 -18.03 -23.84
C ALA A 422 -16.33 -16.49 -23.71
N ASP A 423 -16.59 -16.03 -22.49
CA ASP A 423 -16.70 -14.63 -22.15
C ASP A 423 -15.39 -13.84 -22.31
N LEU A 424 -14.22 -14.49 -22.28
CA LEU A 424 -12.94 -13.84 -22.59
C LEU A 424 -12.87 -13.29 -24.03
N ALA A 425 -13.76 -13.78 -24.91
CA ALA A 425 -13.90 -13.30 -26.28
C ALA A 425 -15.00 -12.24 -26.45
N THR A 426 -15.59 -11.73 -25.37
CA THR A 426 -16.59 -10.65 -25.36
C THR A 426 -15.94 -9.29 -25.24
N GLU A 427 -16.59 -8.26 -25.76
CA GLU A 427 -16.12 -6.89 -25.62
C GLU A 427 -16.26 -6.43 -24.15
N MET A 428 -17.31 -6.86 -23.46
CA MET A 428 -17.52 -6.56 -22.03
C MET A 428 -16.34 -7.03 -21.17
N VAL A 429 -15.91 -8.28 -21.29
CA VAL A 429 -14.81 -8.82 -20.44
C VAL A 429 -13.43 -8.28 -20.88
N ARG A 430 -13.28 -7.86 -22.13
CA ARG A 430 -12.05 -7.18 -22.57
C ARG A 430 -11.85 -5.83 -21.90
N GLU A 431 -12.93 -5.09 -21.67
CA GLU A 431 -12.91 -3.77 -21.01
C GLU A 431 -13.03 -3.91 -19.46
N PHE A 432 -13.86 -4.83 -18.99
CA PHE A 432 -14.15 -5.08 -17.58
C PHE A 432 -13.63 -6.48 -17.19
N THR A 433 -12.32 -6.61 -17.07
CA THR A 433 -11.64 -7.89 -16.83
C THR A 433 -12.04 -8.57 -15.54
N GLU A 434 -12.48 -7.82 -14.54
CA GLU A 434 -12.96 -8.30 -13.24
C GLU A 434 -14.27 -9.07 -13.35
N LEU A 435 -14.99 -8.93 -14.46
CA LEU A 435 -16.26 -9.60 -14.72
C LEU A 435 -16.11 -10.96 -15.41
N GLN A 436 -14.88 -11.41 -15.71
CA GLN A 436 -14.64 -12.72 -16.30
C GLN A 436 -15.27 -13.86 -15.46
N GLY A 437 -15.91 -14.80 -16.11
CA GLY A 437 -16.70 -15.86 -15.50
C GLY A 437 -18.11 -15.42 -15.14
N LYS A 438 -18.28 -14.31 -14.42
CA LYS A 438 -19.60 -13.76 -14.10
C LYS A 438 -20.38 -13.44 -15.36
N MET A 439 -19.76 -12.70 -16.30
CA MET A 439 -20.41 -12.38 -17.59
C MET A 439 -20.70 -13.62 -18.42
N GLY A 440 -19.83 -14.63 -18.41
CA GLY A 440 -20.08 -15.91 -19.03
C GLY A 440 -21.37 -16.58 -18.52
N GLY A 441 -21.55 -16.60 -17.20
CA GLY A 441 -22.78 -17.12 -16.59
C GLY A 441 -24.02 -16.26 -16.91
N ILE A 442 -23.88 -14.93 -16.90
CA ILE A 442 -24.98 -14.01 -17.23
C ILE A 442 -25.40 -14.18 -18.69
N TYR A 443 -24.48 -14.20 -19.65
CA TYR A 443 -24.80 -14.45 -21.05
C TYR A 443 -25.41 -15.83 -21.26
N ALA A 444 -24.89 -16.87 -20.59
CA ALA A 444 -25.45 -18.22 -20.65
C ALA A 444 -26.92 -18.25 -20.17
N ARG A 445 -27.26 -17.49 -19.12
CA ARG A 445 -28.63 -17.34 -18.62
C ARG A 445 -29.51 -16.60 -19.62
N GLU A 446 -29.02 -15.53 -20.21
CA GLU A 446 -29.74 -14.75 -21.23
C GLU A 446 -30.01 -15.56 -22.51
N GLU A 447 -29.09 -16.48 -22.88
CA GLU A 447 -29.24 -17.43 -23.97
C GLU A 447 -30.19 -18.59 -23.63
N GLY A 448 -30.71 -18.68 -22.40
CA GLY A 448 -31.63 -19.72 -21.95
C GLY A 448 -30.97 -21.06 -21.66
N LEU A 449 -29.67 -21.09 -21.37
CA LEU A 449 -29.00 -22.34 -20.98
C LEU A 449 -29.52 -22.86 -19.62
N PRO A 450 -29.46 -24.15 -19.37
CA PRO A 450 -29.89 -24.75 -18.11
C PRO A 450 -29.24 -24.10 -16.89
N GLU A 451 -30.00 -24.06 -15.79
CA GLU A 451 -29.56 -23.40 -14.56
C GLU A 451 -28.22 -23.95 -14.05
N GLN A 452 -28.05 -25.27 -14.09
CA GLN A 452 -26.80 -25.93 -13.70
C GLN A 452 -25.61 -25.46 -14.54
N VAL A 453 -25.82 -25.21 -15.84
CA VAL A 453 -24.77 -24.77 -16.75
C VAL A 453 -24.38 -23.34 -16.49
N TRP A 454 -25.35 -22.39 -16.47
CA TRP A 454 -25.02 -20.98 -16.31
C TRP A 454 -24.48 -20.68 -14.89
N LYS A 455 -24.99 -21.35 -13.85
CA LYS A 455 -24.43 -21.22 -12.49
C LYS A 455 -23.00 -21.76 -12.41
N ALA A 456 -22.73 -22.92 -12.96
CA ALA A 456 -21.38 -23.46 -13.01
C ALA A 456 -20.41 -22.52 -13.72
N ILE A 457 -20.83 -21.88 -14.84
CA ILE A 457 -20.02 -20.88 -15.53
C ILE A 457 -19.81 -19.63 -14.65
N TYR A 458 -20.86 -19.13 -14.02
CA TYR A 458 -20.80 -17.90 -13.20
C TYR A 458 -19.82 -18.03 -12.01
N TYR A 459 -19.80 -19.17 -11.36
CA TYR A 459 -19.06 -19.38 -10.11
C TYR A 459 -17.73 -20.15 -10.27
N HIS A 460 -17.32 -20.54 -11.48
CA HIS A 460 -16.17 -21.42 -11.68
C HIS A 460 -14.80 -20.84 -11.26
N TYR A 461 -14.74 -19.56 -10.94
CA TYR A 461 -13.53 -18.94 -10.39
C TYR A 461 -13.45 -19.03 -8.86
N LEU A 462 -14.53 -19.44 -8.18
CA LEU A 462 -14.52 -19.62 -6.74
C LEU A 462 -13.86 -20.96 -6.32
N PRO A 463 -13.17 -20.99 -5.19
CA PRO A 463 -12.89 -19.89 -4.24
C PRO A 463 -11.77 -18.96 -4.76
N VAL A 464 -11.81 -17.70 -4.37
CA VAL A 464 -10.81 -16.68 -4.74
C VAL A 464 -9.95 -16.35 -3.52
N GLY A 465 -8.61 -16.51 -3.64
CA GLY A 465 -7.66 -16.21 -2.55
C GLY A 465 -7.29 -17.42 -1.69
N VAL A 466 -6.35 -17.20 -0.75
CA VAL A 466 -5.78 -18.26 0.09
C VAL A 466 -6.69 -18.65 1.25
N GLU A 467 -7.47 -17.71 1.76
CA GLU A 467 -8.44 -17.88 2.86
C GLU A 467 -9.89 -17.78 2.37
N ALA A 468 -10.10 -18.04 1.08
CA ALA A 468 -11.42 -17.88 0.50
C ALA A 468 -12.40 -18.94 1.00
N GLU A 469 -13.61 -18.49 1.31
CA GLU A 469 -14.73 -19.36 1.65
C GLU A 469 -15.08 -20.27 0.46
N ALA A 470 -15.60 -21.44 0.77
CA ALA A 470 -16.14 -22.36 -0.23
C ALA A 470 -17.24 -21.64 -1.03
N PRO A 471 -17.50 -22.09 -2.29
CA PRO A 471 -18.65 -21.59 -3.04
C PRO A 471 -19.93 -21.68 -2.24
N PRO A 472 -20.91 -20.76 -2.45
CA PRO A 472 -22.17 -20.76 -1.74
C PRO A 472 -22.83 -22.15 -1.73
N SER A 473 -23.65 -22.36 -0.70
CA SER A 473 -24.34 -23.64 -0.48
C SER A 473 -25.28 -24.02 -1.62
N LYS A 474 -25.88 -25.20 -1.53
CA LYS A 474 -26.82 -25.77 -2.51
C LYS A 474 -27.91 -24.81 -3.01
N THR A 475 -28.31 -23.84 -2.23
CA THR A 475 -29.37 -22.88 -2.61
C THR A 475 -28.93 -21.88 -3.68
N ASP A 476 -27.62 -21.54 -3.72
CA ASP A 476 -27.11 -20.51 -4.61
C ASP A 476 -26.41 -21.09 -5.85
N LEU A 477 -25.69 -22.18 -5.69
CA LEU A 477 -24.96 -22.82 -6.80
C LEU A 477 -25.73 -24.00 -7.41
N GLY A 478 -26.74 -24.48 -6.72
CA GLY A 478 -27.25 -25.83 -6.93
C GLY A 478 -26.30 -26.89 -6.32
N PRO A 479 -26.61 -28.14 -6.44
CA PRO A 479 -25.81 -29.24 -5.91
C PRO A 479 -24.45 -29.34 -6.61
#